data_bd086a1d688d8a060c728602851060f3
#
_entry.id   bd086a1d688d8a060c728602851060f3
#
_cell.length_a   1.000
_cell.length_b   1.000
_cell.length_c   1.000
_cell.angle_alpha   90.00
_cell.angle_beta   90.00
_cell.angle_gamma   90.00
#
_symmetry.space_group_name_H-M   'P 1'
#
loop_
_entity.id
_entity.type
_entity.pdbx_description
1 polymer ?
#
loop_
_entity_poly.entity_id
_entity_poly.type
_entity_poly.pdbx_seq_one_letter_code
_entity_poly.pdbx_strand_id
1 'polypeptide(L)'
;MQRGISVLAFFVPAFIMLVLFIIRGIYPFGDRSFLFSDMYHQYMPFLSEFVHKIKAGEGLFYSYNVGIGSNFLALYVYYLASPFNWLVFLLPEGLIMEFMSYLVILRIGLMGLTFSIYLRKVFGKEDPAALLFSTAYALSGYLAAYNWNVMWLDCLILLPLILLGAERLVREGKWVMYTVTLGLCILTNYYISIMICIFLVLYFGMFLITEYYTMTEGQSRKARIVFGRIGRFAFASLLAGGLAAVLLIPEVCAILRTDFGNSDFPGTLESYFSVFDMLARHCLCVTTERGLEHWPNIYCGVAVFLLVPMYALNEKISVRKRFCNLALAGFLLLSFGTNVLDFLWHGLNYPDSLPARQSFLYIFLILVMCYDAFRNVEGTSPRQIIYGYLAAVIFLLACEKFVESEDFDTGIEVLTLVFVTIYGVLLYLYRTRKDELTRQVLGILVLACVVAELSINTFNTSLGTTGRSAYLGDQEDYKALYALAQEQEGDDFFRIEKFTRKTKNDGTLTGYPTASVFSSTMNSIVMDLYKMLGMRHSKVYYGFDGATAFVSALLNVDYMFGESDKYENGLYEIVNNSGDVYLYHCKYTLPFGYVAPMGWNVTDEIGTGVRVQNQ
;
A
#
# COMPACT_ATOMS: atom_id res chain seq x y z
N MET A 1 25.26 -22.42 -7.06
CA MET A 1 24.38 -22.34 -5.88
C MET A 1 24.09 -20.90 -5.45
N GLN A 2 25.04 -19.96 -5.48
CA GLN A 2 24.88 -18.56 -4.99
C GLN A 2 23.74 -17.76 -5.62
N ARG A 3 23.49 -17.89 -6.91
CA ARG A 3 22.38 -17.21 -7.59
C ARG A 3 21.02 -17.91 -7.38
N GLY A 4 21.03 -19.20 -7.03
CA GLY A 4 19.82 -20.02 -6.95
C GLY A 4 18.85 -19.62 -5.83
N ILE A 5 19.35 -19.35 -4.61
CA ILE A 5 18.48 -18.98 -3.46
C ILE A 5 17.77 -17.65 -3.69
N SER A 6 18.46 -16.64 -4.25
CA SER A 6 17.81 -15.35 -4.56
C SER A 6 16.80 -15.48 -5.69
N VAL A 7 17.07 -16.34 -6.66
CA VAL A 7 16.12 -16.65 -7.74
C VAL A 7 14.87 -17.34 -7.16
N LEU A 8 15.06 -18.33 -6.28
CA LEU A 8 13.94 -18.99 -5.59
C LEU A 8 13.17 -18.02 -4.69
N ALA A 9 13.85 -17.07 -4.03
CA ALA A 9 13.19 -16.06 -3.20
C ALA A 9 12.30 -15.09 -3.99
N PHE A 10 12.53 -14.96 -5.31
CA PHE A 10 11.58 -14.30 -6.21
C PHE A 10 10.44 -15.24 -6.59
N PHE A 11 10.77 -16.44 -7.08
CA PHE A 11 9.78 -17.30 -7.70
C PHE A 11 8.82 -17.97 -6.71
N VAL A 12 9.25 -18.33 -5.49
CA VAL A 12 8.38 -19.03 -4.51
C VAL A 12 7.17 -18.18 -4.13
N PRO A 13 7.31 -16.95 -3.60
CA PRO A 13 6.14 -16.13 -3.25
C PRO A 13 5.32 -15.72 -4.49
N ALA A 14 5.96 -15.44 -5.63
CA ALA A 14 5.26 -15.14 -6.88
C ALA A 14 4.45 -16.34 -7.38
N PHE A 15 4.99 -17.55 -7.29
CA PHE A 15 4.30 -18.77 -7.68
C PHE A 15 3.13 -19.09 -6.75
N ILE A 16 3.28 -18.90 -5.43
CA ILE A 16 2.17 -19.03 -4.48
C ILE A 16 1.01 -18.12 -4.91
N MET A 17 1.29 -16.82 -5.15
CA MET A 17 0.26 -15.88 -5.60
C MET A 17 -0.36 -16.28 -6.92
N LEU A 18 0.44 -16.76 -7.89
CA LEU A 18 -0.09 -17.23 -9.18
C LEU A 18 -1.04 -18.42 -9.00
N VAL A 19 -0.67 -19.40 -8.17
CA VAL A 19 -1.55 -20.54 -7.85
C VAL A 19 -2.86 -20.06 -7.20
N LEU A 20 -2.78 -19.10 -6.29
CA LEU A 20 -3.96 -18.53 -5.66
C LEU A 20 -4.83 -17.74 -6.65
N PHE A 21 -4.24 -17.07 -7.63
CA PHE A 21 -4.97 -16.44 -8.74
C PHE A 21 -5.72 -17.45 -9.59
N ILE A 22 -5.08 -18.60 -9.89
CA ILE A 22 -5.72 -19.72 -10.60
C ILE A 22 -6.93 -20.23 -9.80
N ILE A 23 -6.76 -20.50 -8.51
CA ILE A 23 -7.83 -21.01 -7.63
C ILE A 23 -9.01 -20.02 -7.54
N ARG A 24 -8.73 -18.72 -7.52
CA ARG A 24 -9.74 -17.65 -7.46
C ARG A 24 -10.39 -17.36 -8.82
N GLY A 25 -9.95 -17.99 -9.90
CA GLY A 25 -10.47 -17.76 -11.24
C GLY A 25 -10.18 -16.35 -11.77
N ILE A 26 -9.00 -15.79 -11.44
CA ILE A 26 -8.56 -14.50 -11.99
C ILE A 26 -8.14 -14.73 -13.45
N TYR A 27 -8.58 -13.84 -14.36
CA TYR A 27 -8.31 -13.95 -15.79
C TYR A 27 -6.80 -14.17 -16.06
N PRO A 28 -6.39 -15.09 -16.96
CA PRO A 28 -7.21 -15.84 -17.93
C PRO A 28 -7.82 -17.16 -17.40
N PHE A 29 -7.74 -17.45 -16.11
CA PHE A 29 -8.22 -18.71 -15.51
C PHE A 29 -9.73 -18.69 -15.18
N GLY A 30 -10.39 -17.56 -15.35
CA GLY A 30 -11.83 -17.33 -15.16
C GLY A 30 -12.19 -15.88 -15.48
N ASP A 31 -13.42 -15.46 -15.13
CA ASP A 31 -13.92 -14.08 -15.36
C ASP A 31 -13.78 -13.18 -14.13
N ARG A 32 -12.75 -13.36 -13.33
CA ARG A 32 -12.47 -12.47 -12.19
C ARG A 32 -11.22 -11.63 -12.43
N SER A 33 -11.17 -10.48 -11.79
CA SER A 33 -10.00 -9.61 -11.73
C SER A 33 -9.62 -9.34 -10.28
N PHE A 34 -8.34 -9.08 -10.04
CA PHE A 34 -7.82 -8.67 -8.73
C PHE A 34 -8.03 -7.16 -8.50
N LEU A 35 -9.13 -6.60 -8.97
CA LEU A 35 -9.53 -5.23 -8.64
C LEU A 35 -10.31 -5.23 -7.32
N PHE A 36 -9.76 -4.52 -6.34
CA PHE A 36 -10.35 -4.43 -5.01
C PHE A 36 -10.14 -3.03 -4.43
N SER A 37 -11.10 -2.51 -3.64
CA SER A 37 -11.01 -1.21 -2.97
C SER A 37 -10.59 -0.08 -3.92
N ASP A 38 -9.56 0.71 -3.60
CA ASP A 38 -9.09 1.83 -4.43
C ASP A 38 -8.47 1.39 -5.76
N MET A 39 -8.05 0.14 -5.88
CA MET A 39 -7.63 -0.39 -7.18
C MET A 39 -8.77 -0.39 -8.18
N TYR A 40 -10.00 -0.67 -7.72
CA TYR A 40 -11.24 -0.60 -8.51
C TYR A 40 -11.64 0.85 -8.79
N HIS A 41 -11.62 1.70 -7.74
CA HIS A 41 -12.20 3.04 -7.82
C HIS A 41 -11.24 4.12 -8.33
N GLN A 42 -9.93 3.97 -8.14
CA GLN A 42 -8.92 5.00 -8.38
C GLN A 42 -7.79 4.53 -9.31
N TYR A 43 -7.04 3.47 -8.95
CA TYR A 43 -5.82 3.12 -9.68
C TYR A 43 -6.09 2.69 -11.12
N MET A 44 -7.14 1.88 -11.35
CA MET A 44 -7.48 1.44 -12.70
C MET A 44 -7.93 2.62 -13.59
N PRO A 45 -8.86 3.50 -13.16
CA PRO A 45 -9.19 4.70 -13.92
C PRO A 45 -8.00 5.62 -14.20
N PHE A 46 -7.16 5.86 -13.20
CA PHE A 46 -6.02 6.77 -13.35
C PHE A 46 -4.92 6.21 -14.25
N LEU A 47 -4.67 4.90 -14.20
CA LEU A 47 -3.74 4.25 -15.12
C LEU A 47 -4.30 4.26 -16.56
N SER A 48 -5.61 4.08 -16.73
CA SER A 48 -6.26 4.19 -18.04
C SER A 48 -6.09 5.58 -18.62
N GLU A 49 -6.33 6.64 -17.83
CA GLU A 49 -6.12 8.02 -18.25
C GLU A 49 -4.66 8.34 -18.58
N PHE A 50 -3.72 7.81 -17.78
CA PHE A 50 -2.30 7.94 -18.07
C PHE A 50 -1.91 7.34 -19.43
N VAL A 51 -2.43 6.13 -19.73
CA VAL A 51 -2.21 5.47 -21.01
C VAL A 51 -2.83 6.29 -22.15
N HIS A 52 -4.06 6.76 -21.96
CA HIS A 52 -4.77 7.60 -22.92
C HIS A 52 -3.96 8.87 -23.27
N LYS A 53 -3.53 9.65 -22.26
CA LYS A 53 -2.77 10.88 -22.45
C LYS A 53 -1.44 10.66 -23.19
N ILE A 54 -0.67 9.64 -22.80
CA ILE A 54 0.60 9.35 -23.45
C ILE A 54 0.41 8.94 -24.91
N LYS A 55 -0.62 8.14 -25.21
CA LYS A 55 -0.90 7.71 -26.60
C LYS A 55 -1.45 8.83 -27.47
N ALA A 56 -2.23 9.73 -26.89
CA ALA A 56 -2.71 10.94 -27.58
C ALA A 56 -1.62 12.01 -27.75
N GLY A 57 -0.43 11.81 -27.15
CA GLY A 57 0.64 12.83 -27.16
C GLY A 57 0.35 14.04 -26.28
N GLU A 58 -0.56 13.90 -25.31
CA GLU A 58 -0.93 14.95 -24.39
C GLU A 58 0.08 15.11 -23.24
N GLY A 59 0.20 16.35 -22.72
CA GLY A 59 1.03 16.64 -21.55
C GLY A 59 0.45 16.07 -20.26
N LEU A 60 1.32 15.77 -19.28
CA LEU A 60 0.93 15.21 -17.97
C LEU A 60 0.56 16.28 -16.93
N PHE A 61 0.44 17.57 -17.30
CA PHE A 61 0.20 18.61 -16.30
C PHE A 61 -1.27 18.71 -15.88
N TYR A 62 -2.20 18.54 -16.81
CA TYR A 62 -3.63 18.72 -16.56
C TYR A 62 -4.48 17.72 -17.33
N SER A 63 -5.63 17.32 -16.77
CA SER A 63 -6.63 16.51 -17.46
C SER A 63 -8.05 17.00 -17.16
N TYR A 64 -8.86 17.12 -18.20
CA TYR A 64 -10.30 17.39 -18.11
C TYR A 64 -11.12 16.12 -17.89
N ASN A 65 -10.54 14.93 -18.06
CA ASN A 65 -11.18 13.64 -17.81
C ASN A 65 -11.18 13.26 -16.33
N VAL A 66 -10.62 14.11 -15.46
CA VAL A 66 -10.55 13.89 -14.00
C VAL A 66 -11.35 14.99 -13.30
N GLY A 67 -12.59 14.69 -12.96
CA GLY A 67 -13.54 15.65 -12.40
C GLY A 67 -13.78 16.83 -13.35
N ILE A 68 -14.08 18.01 -12.79
CA ILE A 68 -14.25 19.21 -13.62
C ILE A 68 -12.94 19.74 -14.22
N GLY A 69 -11.86 18.99 -14.10
CA GLY A 69 -10.50 19.29 -14.49
C GLY A 69 -9.56 19.27 -13.29
N SER A 70 -8.43 18.61 -13.42
CA SER A 70 -7.51 18.39 -12.29
C SER A 70 -6.05 18.51 -12.69
N ASN A 71 -5.22 18.87 -11.70
CA ASN A 71 -3.76 18.78 -11.80
C ASN A 71 -3.34 17.32 -11.94
N PHE A 72 -3.14 16.87 -13.20
CA PHE A 72 -2.78 15.47 -13.46
C PHE A 72 -1.36 15.14 -13.02
N LEU A 73 -0.46 16.13 -12.95
CA LEU A 73 0.89 15.90 -12.44
C LEU A 73 0.88 15.49 -10.96
N ALA A 74 0.08 16.15 -10.12
CA ALA A 74 -0.07 15.78 -8.74
C ALA A 74 -0.68 14.37 -8.60
N LEU A 75 -1.72 14.07 -9.37
CA LEU A 75 -2.30 12.73 -9.44
C LEU A 75 -1.28 11.67 -9.86
N TYR A 76 -0.47 11.97 -10.89
CA TYR A 76 0.61 11.08 -11.34
C TYR A 76 1.64 10.82 -10.25
N VAL A 77 2.09 11.87 -9.56
CA VAL A 77 3.09 11.75 -8.48
C VAL A 77 2.54 10.93 -7.31
N TYR A 78 1.28 11.12 -6.95
CA TYR A 78 0.65 10.40 -5.85
C TYR A 78 0.39 8.92 -6.18
N TYR A 79 -0.24 8.63 -7.35
CA TYR A 79 -0.74 7.30 -7.67
C TYR A 79 0.13 6.51 -8.65
N LEU A 80 0.84 7.17 -9.58
CA LEU A 80 1.37 6.54 -10.79
C LEU A 80 2.89 6.69 -10.97
N ALA A 81 3.62 7.31 -10.04
CA ALA A 81 5.05 7.60 -10.18
C ALA A 81 5.97 6.35 -10.21
N SER A 82 5.42 5.16 -9.95
CA SER A 82 6.17 3.92 -10.05
C SER A 82 6.71 3.69 -11.48
N PRO A 83 8.03 3.42 -11.64
CA PRO A 83 8.58 3.05 -12.94
C PRO A 83 7.94 1.80 -13.56
N PHE A 84 7.42 0.89 -12.74
CA PHE A 84 6.74 -0.32 -13.21
C PHE A 84 5.45 -0.01 -13.98
N ASN A 85 4.80 1.12 -13.72
CA ASN A 85 3.58 1.50 -14.44
C ASN A 85 3.84 1.77 -15.93
N TRP A 86 5.05 2.17 -16.30
CA TRP A 86 5.44 2.36 -17.69
C TRP A 86 5.50 1.06 -18.50
N LEU A 87 5.58 -0.10 -17.83
CA LEU A 87 5.52 -1.40 -18.51
C LEU A 87 4.16 -1.67 -19.15
N VAL A 88 3.11 -0.92 -18.79
CA VAL A 88 1.77 -1.02 -19.41
C VAL A 88 1.81 -0.79 -20.91
N PHE A 89 2.73 0.04 -21.40
CA PHE A 89 2.88 0.33 -22.84
C PHE A 89 3.44 -0.84 -23.67
N LEU A 90 3.90 -1.91 -23.00
CA LEU A 90 4.31 -3.16 -23.67
C LEU A 90 3.12 -4.08 -23.97
N LEU A 91 1.92 -3.74 -23.48
CA LEU A 91 0.72 -4.55 -23.59
C LEU A 91 -0.37 -3.84 -24.43
N PRO A 92 -1.29 -4.61 -25.05
CA PRO A 92 -2.50 -4.06 -25.67
C PRO A 92 -3.37 -3.32 -24.63
N GLU A 93 -4.10 -2.28 -25.06
CA GLU A 93 -4.99 -1.50 -24.18
C GLU A 93 -6.05 -2.34 -23.47
N GLY A 94 -6.62 -3.32 -24.13
CA GLY A 94 -7.61 -4.21 -23.53
C GLY A 94 -7.10 -5.05 -22.35
N LEU A 95 -5.78 -5.00 -22.03
CA LEU A 95 -5.15 -5.75 -20.95
C LEU A 95 -4.62 -4.88 -19.80
N ILE A 96 -5.03 -3.60 -19.69
CA ILE A 96 -4.59 -2.71 -18.60
C ILE A 96 -5.01 -3.26 -17.22
N MET A 97 -6.20 -3.85 -17.13
CA MET A 97 -6.70 -4.46 -15.90
C MET A 97 -5.89 -5.69 -15.48
N GLU A 98 -5.57 -6.55 -16.44
CA GLU A 98 -4.70 -7.72 -16.22
C GLU A 98 -3.29 -7.28 -15.83
N PHE A 99 -2.76 -6.27 -16.52
CA PHE A 99 -1.46 -5.69 -16.17
C PHE A 99 -1.40 -5.31 -14.69
N MET A 100 -2.38 -4.58 -14.18
CA MET A 100 -2.42 -4.19 -12.76
C MET A 100 -2.46 -5.40 -11.84
N SER A 101 -3.28 -6.40 -12.16
CA SER A 101 -3.40 -7.62 -11.37
C SER A 101 -2.08 -8.40 -11.29
N TYR A 102 -1.42 -8.61 -12.45
CA TYR A 102 -0.17 -9.36 -12.51
C TYR A 102 1.05 -8.57 -12.04
N LEU A 103 0.99 -7.24 -12.08
CA LEU A 103 2.03 -6.38 -11.50
C LEU A 103 2.17 -6.59 -9.98
N VAL A 104 1.10 -6.95 -9.28
CA VAL A 104 1.16 -7.33 -7.86
C VAL A 104 2.02 -8.57 -7.65
N ILE A 105 1.87 -9.60 -8.50
CA ILE A 105 2.69 -10.82 -8.43
C ILE A 105 4.17 -10.51 -8.66
N LEU A 106 4.49 -9.69 -9.66
CA LEU A 106 5.86 -9.25 -9.93
C LEU A 106 6.47 -8.55 -8.71
N ARG A 107 5.73 -7.63 -8.10
CA ARG A 107 6.19 -6.88 -6.92
C ARG A 107 6.40 -7.78 -5.71
N ILE A 108 5.52 -8.74 -5.45
CA ILE A 108 5.68 -9.75 -4.39
C ILE A 108 6.97 -10.57 -4.60
N GLY A 109 7.22 -11.02 -5.83
CA GLY A 109 8.48 -11.69 -6.16
C GLY A 109 9.71 -10.80 -5.90
N LEU A 110 9.66 -9.53 -6.28
CA LEU A 110 10.75 -8.57 -6.05
C LEU A 110 10.99 -8.29 -4.56
N MET A 111 9.94 -8.24 -3.72
CA MET A 111 10.08 -8.11 -2.26
C MET A 111 10.83 -9.30 -1.68
N GLY A 112 10.47 -10.53 -2.07
CA GLY A 112 11.20 -11.73 -1.66
C GLY A 112 12.67 -11.70 -2.09
N LEU A 113 12.94 -11.31 -3.33
CA LEU A 113 14.30 -11.15 -3.87
C LEU A 113 15.13 -10.15 -3.06
N THR A 114 14.63 -8.93 -2.85
CA THR A 114 15.39 -7.85 -2.21
C THR A 114 15.64 -8.15 -0.74
N PHE A 115 14.68 -8.75 -0.03
CA PHE A 115 14.86 -9.19 1.35
C PHE A 115 15.88 -10.33 1.46
N SER A 116 15.87 -11.30 0.54
CA SER A 116 16.90 -12.34 0.44
C SER A 116 18.31 -11.76 0.21
N ILE A 117 18.41 -10.76 -0.69
CA ILE A 117 19.68 -10.06 -0.94
C ILE A 117 20.18 -9.37 0.34
N TYR A 118 19.29 -8.69 1.07
CA TYR A 118 19.62 -8.05 2.35
C TYR A 118 20.17 -9.07 3.34
N LEU A 119 19.43 -10.14 3.64
CA LEU A 119 19.82 -11.16 4.61
C LEU A 119 21.20 -11.77 4.27
N ARG A 120 21.42 -12.12 3.01
CA ARG A 120 22.65 -12.73 2.55
C ARG A 120 23.85 -11.77 2.64
N LYS A 121 23.65 -10.49 2.32
CA LYS A 121 24.72 -9.48 2.35
C LYS A 121 25.09 -9.06 3.78
N VAL A 122 24.11 -8.94 4.65
CA VAL A 122 24.31 -8.51 6.05
C VAL A 122 24.92 -9.65 6.88
N PHE A 123 24.44 -10.87 6.70
CA PHE A 123 24.87 -12.01 7.51
C PHE A 123 25.99 -12.85 6.87
N GLY A 124 26.39 -12.56 5.64
CA GLY A 124 27.63 -13.07 5.03
C GLY A 124 27.69 -14.57 4.74
N LYS A 125 26.56 -15.28 4.69
CA LYS A 125 26.47 -16.71 4.33
C LYS A 125 25.34 -16.98 3.35
N GLU A 126 25.54 -18.01 2.53
CA GLU A 126 24.48 -18.61 1.73
C GLU A 126 23.74 -19.61 2.60
N ASP A 127 22.63 -19.16 3.13
CA ASP A 127 21.79 -19.94 4.00
C ASP A 127 20.42 -20.13 3.31
N PRO A 128 19.99 -21.37 3.04
CA PRO A 128 18.68 -21.67 2.51
C PRO A 128 17.53 -21.09 3.36
N ALA A 129 17.75 -20.89 4.67
CA ALA A 129 16.79 -20.26 5.54
C ALA A 129 16.39 -18.84 5.09
N ALA A 130 17.26 -18.13 4.36
CA ALA A 130 16.91 -16.84 3.78
C ALA A 130 15.66 -16.91 2.86
N LEU A 131 15.41 -18.08 2.22
CA LEU A 131 14.22 -18.29 1.42
C LEU A 131 12.94 -18.26 2.26
N LEU A 132 12.95 -18.90 3.45
CA LEU A 132 11.80 -18.96 4.36
C LEU A 132 11.37 -17.55 4.79
N PHE A 133 12.32 -16.78 5.31
CA PHE A 133 12.05 -15.43 5.81
C PHE A 133 11.74 -14.44 4.69
N SER A 134 12.31 -14.63 3.50
CA SER A 134 11.99 -13.80 2.33
C SER A 134 10.57 -14.06 1.83
N THR A 135 10.11 -15.31 1.85
CA THR A 135 8.73 -15.66 1.53
C THR A 135 7.76 -15.09 2.56
N ALA A 136 8.11 -15.17 3.86
CA ALA A 136 7.32 -14.58 4.93
C ALA A 136 7.21 -13.04 4.84
N TYR A 137 8.29 -12.36 4.43
CA TYR A 137 8.25 -10.92 4.16
C TYR A 137 7.31 -10.58 3.01
N ALA A 138 7.42 -11.30 1.89
CA ALA A 138 6.67 -11.07 0.67
C ALA A 138 5.18 -11.44 0.77
N LEU A 139 4.78 -12.31 1.73
CA LEU A 139 3.39 -12.75 1.96
C LEU A 139 2.92 -12.42 3.39
N SER A 140 3.44 -11.36 3.97
CA SER A 140 3.09 -10.89 5.31
C SER A 140 1.65 -10.34 5.39
N GLY A 141 1.14 -10.16 6.62
CA GLY A 141 -0.16 -9.55 6.89
C GLY A 141 -0.31 -8.14 6.33
N TYR A 142 0.80 -7.38 6.27
CA TYR A 142 0.79 -6.08 5.57
C TYR A 142 0.44 -6.24 4.09
N LEU A 143 1.06 -7.20 3.40
CA LEU A 143 0.74 -7.48 2.00
C LEU A 143 -0.67 -8.06 1.85
N ALA A 144 -1.12 -8.88 2.79
CA ALA A 144 -2.48 -9.40 2.77
C ALA A 144 -3.54 -8.28 2.87
N ALA A 145 -3.27 -7.25 3.67
CA ALA A 145 -4.16 -6.09 3.82
C ALA A 145 -4.07 -5.11 2.65
N TYR A 146 -2.85 -4.85 2.12
CA TYR A 146 -2.56 -3.67 1.28
C TYR A 146 -1.94 -3.99 -0.08
N ASN A 147 -1.93 -5.24 -0.55
CA ASN A 147 -1.39 -5.59 -1.87
C ASN A 147 -2.14 -4.98 -3.06
N TRP A 148 -3.39 -4.62 -2.87
CA TRP A 148 -4.19 -3.87 -3.83
C TRP A 148 -3.79 -2.38 -3.89
N ASN A 149 -3.12 -1.86 -2.87
CA ASN A 149 -2.62 -0.49 -2.81
C ASN A 149 -1.25 -0.41 -3.51
N VAL A 150 -1.30 -0.56 -4.83
CA VAL A 150 -0.12 -0.81 -5.68
C VAL A 150 0.94 0.29 -5.61
N MET A 151 0.56 1.53 -5.30
CA MET A 151 1.50 2.65 -5.18
C MET A 151 2.46 2.54 -3.99
N TRP A 152 2.14 1.73 -2.95
CA TRP A 152 2.99 1.56 -1.78
C TRP A 152 4.05 0.47 -1.95
N LEU A 153 3.81 -0.47 -2.85
CA LEU A 153 4.55 -1.74 -2.93
C LEU A 153 6.01 -1.55 -3.32
N ASP A 154 6.34 -0.53 -4.10
CA ASP A 154 7.72 -0.23 -4.50
C ASP A 154 8.58 0.16 -3.29
N CYS A 155 8.02 0.84 -2.31
CA CYS A 155 8.70 1.18 -1.06
C CYS A 155 9.11 -0.07 -0.27
N LEU A 156 8.27 -1.12 -0.28
CA LEU A 156 8.58 -2.40 0.37
C LEU A 156 9.68 -3.18 -0.39
N ILE A 157 9.71 -3.07 -1.72
CA ILE A 157 10.81 -3.64 -2.53
C ILE A 157 12.13 -2.93 -2.21
N LEU A 158 12.10 -1.61 -2.05
CA LEU A 158 13.30 -0.78 -1.84
C LEU A 158 13.79 -0.79 -0.39
N LEU A 159 12.93 -0.99 0.61
CA LEU A 159 13.29 -0.97 2.03
C LEU A 159 14.50 -1.86 2.37
N PRO A 160 14.56 -3.15 1.97
CA PRO A 160 15.71 -3.98 2.27
C PRO A 160 17.01 -3.43 1.66
N LEU A 161 16.95 -2.81 0.48
CA LEU A 161 18.10 -2.22 -0.20
C LEU A 161 18.54 -0.90 0.45
N ILE A 162 17.60 -0.08 0.91
CA ILE A 162 17.85 1.15 1.66
C ILE A 162 18.61 0.81 2.95
N LEU A 163 18.11 -0.17 3.72
CA LEU A 163 18.72 -0.59 4.98
C LEU A 163 20.08 -1.23 4.77
N LEU A 164 20.27 -2.04 3.72
CA LEU A 164 21.57 -2.53 3.32
C LEU A 164 22.54 -1.38 3.01
N GLY A 165 22.07 -0.35 2.32
CA GLY A 165 22.82 0.87 2.03
C GLY A 165 23.20 1.62 3.31
N ALA A 166 22.26 1.78 4.26
CA ALA A 166 22.49 2.41 5.56
C ALA A 166 23.53 1.66 6.41
N GLU A 167 23.44 0.33 6.47
CA GLU A 167 24.46 -0.49 7.16
C GLU A 167 25.85 -0.36 6.54
N ARG A 168 25.94 -0.36 5.21
CA ARG A 168 27.22 -0.13 4.51
C ARG A 168 27.76 1.28 4.76
N LEU A 169 26.90 2.27 4.89
CA LEU A 169 27.30 3.62 5.27
C LEU A 169 27.90 3.63 6.67
N VAL A 170 27.31 2.93 7.65
CA VAL A 170 27.86 2.84 9.01
C VAL A 170 29.15 2.04 9.05
N ARG A 171 29.18 0.83 8.48
CA ARG A 171 30.35 -0.05 8.53
C ARG A 171 31.49 0.45 7.66
N GLU A 172 31.23 0.77 6.40
CA GLU A 172 32.23 1.05 5.37
C GLU A 172 32.36 2.54 5.03
N GLY A 173 31.36 3.38 5.37
CA GLY A 173 31.26 4.78 4.96
C GLY A 173 30.81 4.98 3.51
N LYS A 174 30.27 3.94 2.86
CA LYS A 174 29.77 3.98 1.49
C LYS A 174 28.30 4.39 1.49
N TRP A 175 27.99 5.55 0.93
CA TRP A 175 26.67 6.18 0.99
C TRP A 175 25.85 6.12 -0.30
N VAL A 176 26.47 5.84 -1.45
CA VAL A 176 25.83 5.92 -2.78
C VAL A 176 24.59 5.02 -2.90
N MET A 177 24.71 3.75 -2.48
CA MET A 177 23.59 2.80 -2.52
C MET A 177 22.40 3.32 -1.70
N TYR A 178 22.67 3.79 -0.48
CA TYR A 178 21.66 4.38 0.39
C TYR A 178 20.94 5.56 -0.28
N THR A 179 21.72 6.52 -0.82
CA THR A 179 21.17 7.71 -1.48
C THR A 179 20.29 7.37 -2.68
N VAL A 180 20.76 6.48 -3.56
CA VAL A 180 20.02 6.13 -4.78
C VAL A 180 18.74 5.37 -4.44
N THR A 181 18.81 4.38 -3.54
CA THR A 181 17.63 3.58 -3.19
C THR A 181 16.60 4.37 -2.39
N LEU A 182 17.03 5.27 -1.50
CA LEU A 182 16.13 6.18 -0.78
C LEU A 182 15.53 7.22 -1.73
N GLY A 183 16.33 7.81 -2.63
CA GLY A 183 15.84 8.76 -3.63
C GLY A 183 14.78 8.15 -4.55
N LEU A 184 15.01 6.92 -5.03
CA LEU A 184 14.01 6.16 -5.80
C LEU A 184 12.75 5.88 -4.97
N CYS A 185 12.90 5.54 -3.69
CA CYS A 185 11.77 5.30 -2.81
C CYS A 185 10.89 6.55 -2.66
N ILE A 186 11.49 7.71 -2.38
CA ILE A 186 10.77 8.99 -2.27
C ILE A 186 10.08 9.34 -3.60
N LEU A 187 10.74 9.08 -4.71
CA LEU A 187 10.24 9.36 -6.05
C LEU A 187 9.03 8.50 -6.41
N THR A 188 9.02 7.22 -5.99
CA THR A 188 7.92 6.28 -6.29
C THR A 188 6.70 6.47 -5.40
N ASN A 189 6.90 6.82 -4.13
CA ASN A 189 5.82 7.17 -3.20
C ASN A 189 6.36 7.96 -2.01
N TYR A 190 6.15 9.25 -2.00
CA TYR A 190 6.62 10.16 -0.95
C TYR A 190 5.97 9.86 0.40
N TYR A 191 4.69 9.45 0.42
CA TYR A 191 3.93 9.26 1.66
C TYR A 191 4.49 8.09 2.51
N ILE A 192 4.65 6.91 1.93
CA ILE A 192 5.27 5.76 2.62
C ILE A 192 6.75 6.05 2.93
N SER A 193 7.41 6.83 2.08
CA SER A 193 8.81 7.21 2.31
C SER A 193 9.01 8.09 3.55
N ILE A 194 8.01 8.90 3.97
CA ILE A 194 8.07 9.63 5.25
C ILE A 194 8.24 8.64 6.40
N MET A 195 7.45 7.56 6.43
CA MET A 195 7.55 6.52 7.46
C MET A 195 8.91 5.82 7.43
N ILE A 196 9.43 5.53 6.25
CA ILE A 196 10.77 4.98 6.08
C ILE A 196 11.83 5.96 6.58
N CYS A 197 11.72 7.26 6.30
CA CYS A 197 12.66 8.28 6.78
C CYS A 197 12.66 8.38 8.31
N ILE A 198 11.50 8.36 8.97
CA ILE A 198 11.38 8.32 10.44
C ILE A 198 12.07 7.06 10.98
N PHE A 199 11.76 5.89 10.40
CA PHE A 199 12.37 4.63 10.79
C PHE A 199 13.90 4.62 10.59
N LEU A 200 14.39 5.20 9.50
CA LEU A 200 15.83 5.28 9.21
C LEU A 200 16.61 6.06 10.27
N VAL A 201 16.03 7.12 10.84
CA VAL A 201 16.68 7.86 11.94
C VAL A 201 16.82 6.96 13.16
N LEU A 202 15.77 6.23 13.53
CA LEU A 202 15.78 5.30 14.67
C LEU A 202 16.72 4.11 14.41
N TYR A 203 16.61 3.49 13.24
CA TYR A 203 17.42 2.36 12.84
C TYR A 203 18.90 2.71 12.74
N PHE A 204 19.23 3.85 12.14
CA PHE A 204 20.59 4.33 12.03
C PHE A 204 21.22 4.59 13.40
N GLY A 205 20.48 5.24 14.32
CA GLY A 205 20.91 5.45 15.70
C GLY A 205 21.17 4.13 16.43
N MET A 206 20.22 3.20 16.36
CA MET A 206 20.37 1.85 16.91
C MET A 206 21.60 1.15 16.32
N PHE A 207 21.78 1.21 15.01
CA PHE A 207 22.87 0.53 14.32
C PHE A 207 24.24 1.14 14.66
N LEU A 208 24.33 2.46 14.83
CA LEU A 208 25.53 3.11 15.36
C LEU A 208 25.91 2.60 16.76
N ILE A 209 24.91 2.42 17.63
CA ILE A 209 25.13 1.90 18.99
C ILE A 209 25.63 0.45 18.94
N THR A 210 25.02 -0.39 18.11
CA THR A 210 25.36 -1.80 18.00
C THR A 210 26.74 -2.03 17.40
N GLU A 211 27.11 -1.26 16.37
CA GLU A 211 28.38 -1.38 15.64
C GLU A 211 29.51 -0.48 16.20
N TYR A 212 29.26 0.28 17.26
CA TYR A 212 30.20 1.27 17.78
C TYR A 212 31.60 0.70 18.01
N TYR A 213 31.72 -0.45 18.68
CA TYR A 213 32.99 -1.04 19.00
C TYR A 213 33.68 -1.59 17.75
N THR A 214 32.97 -2.30 16.90
CA THR A 214 33.51 -2.86 15.65
C THR A 214 34.02 -1.74 14.73
N MET A 215 33.26 -0.67 14.60
CA MET A 215 33.57 0.47 13.75
C MET A 215 34.73 1.30 14.28
N THR A 216 34.97 1.33 15.61
CA THR A 216 35.96 2.17 16.25
C THR A 216 37.15 1.39 16.79
N GLU A 217 37.23 0.07 16.55
CA GLU A 217 38.32 -0.78 16.97
C GLU A 217 39.65 -0.29 16.36
N GLY A 218 40.73 -0.22 17.18
CA GLY A 218 42.04 0.25 16.77
C GLY A 218 42.14 1.75 16.41
N GLN A 219 41.05 2.51 16.54
CA GLN A 219 41.01 3.93 16.15
C GLN A 219 41.21 4.86 17.35
N SER A 220 42.12 5.82 17.23
CA SER A 220 42.41 6.81 18.29
C SER A 220 41.36 7.92 18.38
N ARG A 221 40.67 8.24 17.26
CA ARG A 221 39.68 9.35 17.20
C ARG A 221 38.25 8.85 16.99
N LYS A 222 37.75 8.06 17.94
CA LYS A 222 36.41 7.40 17.88
C LYS A 222 35.25 8.36 17.59
N ALA A 223 35.22 9.50 18.30
CA ALA A 223 34.17 10.51 18.11
C ALA A 223 34.13 11.06 16.66
N ARG A 224 35.33 11.31 16.06
CA ARG A 224 35.41 11.80 14.67
C ARG A 224 34.80 10.83 13.67
N ILE A 225 34.94 9.52 13.90
CA ILE A 225 34.38 8.49 13.04
C ILE A 225 32.85 8.52 13.16
N VAL A 226 32.32 8.54 14.38
CA VAL A 226 30.87 8.58 14.64
C VAL A 226 30.25 9.83 14.01
N PHE A 227 30.79 11.03 14.30
CA PHE A 227 30.30 12.27 13.69
C PHE A 227 30.43 12.27 12.16
N GLY A 228 31.51 11.68 11.63
CA GLY A 228 31.67 11.50 10.18
C GLY A 228 30.60 10.60 9.56
N ARG A 229 30.12 9.55 10.26
CA ARG A 229 29.01 8.70 9.80
C ARG A 229 27.68 9.44 9.87
N ILE A 230 27.41 10.18 10.96
CA ILE A 230 26.22 11.01 11.11
C ILE A 230 26.16 12.07 10.01
N GLY A 231 27.25 12.79 9.76
CA GLY A 231 27.31 13.80 8.69
C GLY A 231 27.08 13.21 7.30
N ARG A 232 27.63 12.02 7.01
CA ARG A 232 27.36 11.33 5.73
C ARG A 232 25.93 10.85 5.61
N PHE A 233 25.33 10.36 6.69
CA PHE A 233 23.92 9.95 6.71
C PHE A 233 23.02 11.15 6.43
N ALA A 234 23.22 12.27 7.11
CA ALA A 234 22.46 13.50 6.89
C ALA A 234 22.63 14.01 5.44
N PHE A 235 23.87 14.10 4.95
CA PHE A 235 24.14 14.53 3.57
C PHE A 235 23.50 13.60 2.54
N ALA A 236 23.64 12.28 2.71
CA ALA A 236 23.10 11.29 1.78
C ALA A 236 21.56 11.29 1.77
N SER A 237 20.92 11.52 2.94
CA SER A 237 19.46 11.66 3.05
C SER A 237 18.94 12.93 2.36
N LEU A 238 19.62 14.07 2.58
CA LEU A 238 19.28 15.33 1.89
C LEU A 238 19.47 15.21 0.37
N LEU A 239 20.53 14.55 -0.06
CA LEU A 239 20.77 14.31 -1.49
C LEU A 239 19.72 13.39 -2.10
N ALA A 240 19.26 12.37 -1.38
CA ALA A 240 18.15 11.50 -1.81
C ALA A 240 16.85 12.30 -2.01
N GLY A 241 16.50 13.18 -1.05
CA GLY A 241 15.38 14.11 -1.20
C GLY A 241 15.56 15.08 -2.38
N GLY A 242 16.78 15.58 -2.58
CA GLY A 242 17.13 16.44 -3.73
C GLY A 242 16.96 15.73 -5.07
N LEU A 243 17.30 14.45 -5.18
CA LEU A 243 17.08 13.65 -6.39
C LEU A 243 15.57 13.46 -6.70
N ALA A 244 14.75 13.38 -5.67
CA ALA A 244 13.30 13.26 -5.82
C ALA A 244 12.58 14.61 -5.96
N ALA A 245 13.26 15.74 -5.78
CA ALA A 245 12.66 17.08 -5.73
C ALA A 245 11.87 17.45 -6.99
N VAL A 246 12.22 16.89 -8.14
CA VAL A 246 11.54 17.12 -9.42
C VAL A 246 10.05 16.73 -9.38
N LEU A 247 9.69 15.70 -8.64
CA LEU A 247 8.30 15.29 -8.40
C LEU A 247 7.78 15.77 -7.04
N LEU A 248 8.65 15.79 -6.02
CA LEU A 248 8.26 16.12 -4.66
C LEU A 248 7.82 17.58 -4.51
N ILE A 249 8.49 18.54 -5.14
CA ILE A 249 8.15 19.97 -5.01
C ILE A 249 6.77 20.28 -5.62
N PRO A 250 6.45 19.89 -6.87
CA PRO A 250 5.11 20.07 -7.42
C PRO A 250 4.02 19.42 -6.55
N GLU A 251 4.30 18.25 -6.00
CA GLU A 251 3.36 17.53 -5.13
C GLU A 251 3.09 18.27 -3.82
N VAL A 252 4.14 18.75 -3.13
CA VAL A 252 3.97 19.56 -1.91
C VAL A 252 3.12 20.80 -2.22
N CYS A 253 3.35 21.48 -3.33
CA CYS A 253 2.53 22.61 -3.75
C CYS A 253 1.06 22.24 -4.02
N ALA A 254 0.80 21.02 -4.49
CA ALA A 254 -0.55 20.53 -4.72
C ALA A 254 -1.25 20.15 -3.42
N ILE A 255 -0.56 19.42 -2.50
CA ILE A 255 -1.10 19.02 -1.20
C ILE A 255 -1.55 20.23 -0.36
N LEU A 256 -0.82 21.33 -0.40
CA LEU A 256 -1.20 22.57 0.28
C LEU A 256 -2.54 23.17 -0.21
N ARG A 257 -3.10 22.65 -1.30
CA ARG A 257 -4.43 23.01 -1.85
C ARG A 257 -5.48 21.95 -1.64
N THR A 258 -5.17 20.89 -0.90
CA THR A 258 -6.12 19.86 -0.47
C THR A 258 -6.53 20.08 0.98
N ASP A 259 -7.55 19.38 1.45
CA ASP A 259 -7.95 19.38 2.87
C ASP A 259 -7.03 18.54 3.77
N PHE A 260 -6.02 17.88 3.19
CA PHE A 260 -5.04 17.12 3.97
C PHE A 260 -4.04 18.07 4.67
N GLY A 261 -3.88 17.92 5.97
CA GLY A 261 -2.90 18.69 6.76
C GLY A 261 -3.51 19.68 7.76
N ASN A 262 -4.83 19.72 7.91
CA ASN A 262 -5.54 20.54 8.89
C ASN A 262 -5.86 19.78 10.20
N SER A 263 -5.11 18.72 10.53
CA SER A 263 -5.30 17.97 11.76
C SER A 263 -4.52 18.62 12.92
N ASP A 264 -5.19 18.92 14.02
CA ASP A 264 -4.55 19.42 15.23
C ASP A 264 -3.73 18.33 15.93
N PHE A 265 -2.65 18.72 16.60
CA PHE A 265 -1.86 17.80 17.42
C PHE A 265 -2.74 17.24 18.56
N PRO A 266 -2.68 15.92 18.84
CA PRO A 266 -3.49 15.29 19.88
C PRO A 266 -3.32 15.96 21.24
N GLY A 267 -4.42 16.42 21.84
CA GLY A 267 -4.41 17.07 23.16
C GLY A 267 -4.26 16.08 24.32
N THR A 268 -4.57 14.80 24.11
CA THR A 268 -4.53 13.72 25.10
C THR A 268 -3.77 12.53 24.55
N LEU A 269 -3.17 11.73 25.44
CA LEU A 269 -2.59 10.43 25.07
C LEU A 269 -3.65 9.35 25.23
N GLU A 270 -4.01 8.73 24.11
CA GLU A 270 -5.01 7.66 24.05
C GLU A 270 -4.39 6.37 23.53
N SER A 271 -4.87 5.24 24.07
CA SER A 271 -4.53 3.90 23.57
C SER A 271 -5.73 3.33 22.82
N TYR A 272 -5.50 2.81 21.61
CA TYR A 272 -6.57 2.30 20.76
C TYR A 272 -7.07 0.92 21.17
N PHE A 273 -6.19 0.05 21.71
CA PHE A 273 -6.48 -1.34 22.00
C PHE A 273 -5.53 -1.93 23.05
N SER A 274 -5.84 -3.11 23.54
CA SER A 274 -5.02 -3.83 24.53
C SER A 274 -3.75 -4.42 23.89
N VAL A 275 -2.78 -4.77 24.73
CA VAL A 275 -1.56 -5.47 24.28
C VAL A 275 -1.90 -6.87 23.75
N PHE A 276 -2.94 -7.52 24.28
CA PHE A 276 -3.38 -8.83 23.81
C PHE A 276 -3.96 -8.74 22.39
N ASP A 277 -4.83 -7.77 22.13
CA ASP A 277 -5.37 -7.52 20.77
C ASP A 277 -4.25 -7.29 19.76
N MET A 278 -3.27 -6.45 20.13
CA MET A 278 -2.14 -6.15 19.28
C MET A 278 -1.28 -7.37 18.96
N LEU A 279 -0.92 -8.16 19.99
CA LEU A 279 -0.06 -9.34 19.79
C LEU A 279 -0.79 -10.50 19.12
N ALA A 280 -2.11 -10.63 19.31
CA ALA A 280 -2.95 -11.60 18.61
C ALA A 280 -2.95 -11.39 17.07
N ARG A 281 -2.63 -10.18 16.60
CA ARG A 281 -2.48 -9.89 15.16
C ARG A 281 -1.31 -10.62 14.48
N HIS A 282 -0.48 -11.37 15.23
CA HIS A 282 0.51 -12.31 14.68
C HIS A 282 -0.06 -13.70 14.41
N CYS A 283 -1.29 -14.00 14.84
CA CYS A 283 -1.93 -15.29 14.63
C CYS A 283 -2.28 -15.51 13.15
N LEU A 284 -2.39 -16.78 12.78
CA LEU A 284 -2.69 -17.22 11.42
C LEU A 284 -4.16 -16.96 11.08
N CYS A 285 -4.40 -16.43 9.88
CA CYS A 285 -5.75 -16.14 9.35
C CYS A 285 -6.55 -15.09 10.12
N VAL A 286 -5.92 -14.26 10.95
CA VAL A 286 -6.60 -13.10 11.53
C VAL A 286 -7.03 -12.17 10.41
N THR A 287 -8.30 -11.75 10.43
CA THR A 287 -8.89 -10.83 9.44
C THR A 287 -8.05 -9.56 9.30
N THR A 288 -7.78 -9.16 8.06
CA THR A 288 -6.99 -7.95 7.82
C THR A 288 -7.81 -6.69 8.12
N GLU A 289 -7.25 -5.80 8.93
CA GLU A 289 -7.85 -4.52 9.23
C GLU A 289 -7.57 -3.49 8.13
N ARG A 290 -8.62 -2.82 7.64
CA ARG A 290 -8.57 -1.78 6.61
C ARG A 290 -9.50 -0.60 6.94
N GLY A 291 -10.29 -0.72 7.98
CA GLY A 291 -11.26 0.25 8.45
C GLY A 291 -10.68 1.22 9.48
N LEU A 292 -11.44 1.44 10.56
CA LEU A 292 -11.18 2.44 11.58
C LEU A 292 -10.76 1.86 12.94
N GLU A 293 -10.65 0.54 13.07
CA GLU A 293 -10.32 -0.14 14.33
C GLU A 293 -8.85 0.00 14.75
N HIS A 294 -8.03 0.62 13.92
CA HIS A 294 -6.61 0.92 14.14
C HIS A 294 -5.69 -0.30 14.32
N TRP A 295 -6.16 -1.54 14.28
CA TRP A 295 -5.34 -2.74 14.51
C TRP A 295 -4.26 -2.94 13.43
N PRO A 296 -3.01 -3.25 13.84
CA PRO A 296 -1.93 -3.41 12.87
C PRO A 296 -2.00 -4.75 12.14
N ASN A 297 -1.66 -4.77 10.86
CA ASN A 297 -1.54 -5.99 10.05
C ASN A 297 -0.09 -6.50 10.11
N ILE A 298 0.27 -7.20 11.20
CA ILE A 298 1.66 -7.57 11.53
C ILE A 298 1.99 -9.06 11.44
N TYR A 299 1.07 -9.90 10.96
CA TYR A 299 1.37 -11.30 10.71
C TYR A 299 2.57 -11.46 9.76
N CYS A 300 3.51 -12.33 10.11
CA CYS A 300 4.67 -12.65 9.27
C CYS A 300 5.16 -14.09 9.50
N GLY A 301 4.22 -14.99 9.79
CA GLY A 301 4.44 -16.39 10.13
C GLY A 301 4.44 -16.62 11.64
N VAL A 302 3.69 -17.65 12.10
CA VAL A 302 3.51 -17.91 13.55
C VAL A 302 4.79 -18.40 14.24
N ALA A 303 5.83 -18.77 13.48
CA ALA A 303 7.14 -19.10 14.02
C ALA A 303 7.76 -17.94 14.83
N VAL A 304 7.29 -16.69 14.68
CA VAL A 304 7.72 -15.53 15.47
C VAL A 304 7.48 -15.74 16.96
N PHE A 305 6.42 -16.44 17.38
CA PHE A 305 6.15 -16.76 18.78
C PHE A 305 7.24 -17.61 19.44
N LEU A 306 7.99 -18.37 18.65
CA LEU A 306 9.14 -19.18 19.10
C LEU A 306 10.46 -18.45 18.91
N LEU A 307 10.66 -17.84 17.74
CA LEU A 307 11.94 -17.28 17.33
C LEU A 307 12.28 -15.95 18.02
N VAL A 308 11.29 -15.12 18.37
CA VAL A 308 11.53 -13.86 19.11
C VAL A 308 12.02 -14.13 20.54
N PRO A 309 11.37 -15.02 21.36
CA PRO A 309 11.94 -15.44 22.64
C PRO A 309 13.34 -16.08 22.49
N MET A 310 13.54 -16.93 21.47
CA MET A 310 14.85 -17.51 21.20
C MET A 310 15.88 -16.42 20.89
N TYR A 311 15.54 -15.38 20.11
CA TYR A 311 16.43 -14.23 19.87
C TYR A 311 16.81 -13.53 21.16
N ALA A 312 15.83 -13.26 22.03
CA ALA A 312 16.04 -12.59 23.31
C ALA A 312 17.01 -13.34 24.24
N LEU A 313 16.97 -14.68 24.22
CA LEU A 313 17.75 -15.55 25.10
C LEU A 313 19.05 -16.09 24.45
N ASN A 314 19.29 -15.82 23.16
CA ASN A 314 20.40 -16.41 22.41
C ASN A 314 21.77 -15.90 22.87
N GLU A 315 22.63 -16.81 23.36
CA GLU A 315 23.96 -16.46 23.87
C GLU A 315 24.98 -16.11 22.78
N LYS A 316 24.77 -16.54 21.54
CA LYS A 316 25.64 -16.20 20.38
C LYS A 316 25.37 -14.82 19.81
N ILE A 317 24.27 -14.17 20.19
CA ILE A 317 23.92 -12.81 19.77
C ILE A 317 24.26 -11.84 20.91
N SER A 318 25.03 -10.80 20.62
CA SER A 318 25.46 -9.86 21.66
C SER A 318 24.26 -9.21 22.39
N VAL A 319 24.38 -9.07 23.70
CA VAL A 319 23.33 -8.49 24.56
C VAL A 319 22.90 -7.11 24.05
N ARG A 320 23.85 -6.29 23.61
CA ARG A 320 23.59 -4.97 23.05
C ARG A 320 22.69 -5.04 21.81
N LYS A 321 23.01 -5.94 20.85
CA LYS A 321 22.22 -6.12 19.64
C LYS A 321 20.81 -6.60 19.95
N ARG A 322 20.68 -7.58 20.88
CA ARG A 322 19.37 -8.08 21.34
C ARG A 322 18.53 -6.98 21.96
N PHE A 323 19.11 -6.23 22.91
CA PHE A 323 18.41 -5.13 23.59
C PHE A 323 17.98 -4.04 22.63
N CYS A 324 18.87 -3.55 21.76
CA CYS A 324 18.55 -2.48 20.81
C CYS A 324 17.44 -2.88 19.81
N ASN A 325 17.49 -4.10 19.25
CA ASN A 325 16.48 -4.57 18.33
C ASN A 325 15.11 -4.79 19.01
N LEU A 326 15.11 -5.39 20.22
CA LEU A 326 13.89 -5.58 21.01
C LEU A 326 13.29 -4.24 21.45
N ALA A 327 14.12 -3.27 21.83
CA ALA A 327 13.66 -1.93 22.19
C ALA A 327 13.02 -1.21 20.98
N LEU A 328 13.63 -1.32 19.79
CA LEU A 328 13.06 -0.75 18.57
C LEU A 328 11.76 -1.46 18.18
N ALA A 329 11.70 -2.79 18.28
CA ALA A 329 10.48 -3.55 18.00
C ALA A 329 9.36 -3.19 19.01
N GLY A 330 9.67 -3.05 20.29
CA GLY A 330 8.73 -2.59 21.32
C GLY A 330 8.24 -1.17 21.09
N PHE A 331 9.11 -0.26 20.64
CA PHE A 331 8.72 1.10 20.27
C PHE A 331 7.75 1.10 19.06
N LEU A 332 8.01 0.27 18.05
CA LEU A 332 7.11 0.14 16.90
C LEU A 332 5.74 -0.43 17.31
N LEU A 333 5.71 -1.45 18.19
CA LEU A 333 4.45 -1.96 18.75
C LEU A 333 3.68 -0.87 19.51
N LEU A 334 4.37 -0.11 20.38
CA LEU A 334 3.77 1.02 21.08
C LEU A 334 3.20 2.05 20.11
N SER A 335 3.88 2.26 18.98
CA SER A 335 3.45 3.26 17.98
C SER A 335 2.18 2.88 17.22
N PHE A 336 1.80 1.61 17.19
CA PHE A 336 0.53 1.18 16.59
C PHE A 336 -0.66 1.46 17.50
N GLY A 337 -0.44 1.40 18.82
CA GLY A 337 -1.50 1.47 19.82
C GLY A 337 -1.74 2.86 20.40
N THR A 338 -1.03 3.93 19.95
CA THR A 338 -1.13 5.26 20.56
C THR A 338 -1.37 6.35 19.52
N ASN A 339 -2.36 7.21 19.79
CA ASN A 339 -2.76 8.29 18.88
C ASN A 339 -1.63 9.28 18.56
N VAL A 340 -0.78 9.64 19.53
CA VAL A 340 0.33 10.60 19.32
C VAL A 340 1.36 10.06 18.36
N LEU A 341 1.75 8.78 18.50
CA LEU A 341 2.74 8.18 17.61
C LEU A 341 2.12 7.86 16.24
N ASP A 342 0.85 7.46 16.19
CA ASP A 342 0.10 7.29 14.96
C ASP A 342 0.10 8.57 14.13
N PHE A 343 -0.24 9.71 14.74
CA PHE A 343 -0.18 11.03 14.12
C PHE A 343 1.21 11.38 13.56
N LEU A 344 2.28 11.10 14.32
CA LEU A 344 3.66 11.36 13.87
C LEU A 344 4.05 10.48 12.67
N TRP A 345 3.72 9.19 12.70
CA TRP A 345 4.04 8.27 11.61
C TRP A 345 3.34 8.61 10.31
N HIS A 346 2.12 9.16 10.39
CA HIS A 346 1.31 9.54 9.24
C HIS A 346 1.56 10.99 8.75
N GLY A 347 2.72 11.58 9.09
CA GLY A 347 3.14 12.89 8.60
C GLY A 347 2.37 14.05 9.22
N LEU A 348 2.11 13.99 10.53
CA LEU A 348 1.34 14.95 11.31
C LEU A 348 -0.14 15.02 10.88
N ASN A 349 -0.72 13.87 10.59
CA ASN A 349 -2.13 13.72 10.25
C ASN A 349 -2.67 12.38 10.77
N TYR A 350 -4.00 12.25 10.89
CA TYR A 350 -4.64 10.96 11.18
C TYR A 350 -5.11 10.29 9.87
N PRO A 351 -4.88 8.98 9.71
CA PRO A 351 -5.47 8.24 8.61
C PRO A 351 -6.97 8.07 8.84
N ASP A 352 -7.79 8.37 7.82
CA ASP A 352 -9.25 8.14 7.86
C ASP A 352 -9.61 6.63 7.73
N SER A 353 -8.64 5.79 7.37
CA SER A 353 -8.74 4.34 7.22
C SER A 353 -7.35 3.75 6.95
N LEU A 354 -7.22 2.45 6.78
CA LEU A 354 -5.95 1.77 6.47
C LEU A 354 -4.90 2.01 7.57
N PRO A 355 -5.13 1.49 8.79
CA PRO A 355 -4.33 1.81 9.97
C PRO A 355 -2.93 1.20 9.94
N ALA A 356 -2.06 1.72 10.80
CA ALA A 356 -0.70 1.20 11.03
C ALA A 356 0.10 0.97 9.73
N ARG A 357 0.05 1.95 8.81
CA ARG A 357 0.72 1.87 7.50
C ARG A 357 2.23 1.67 7.60
N GLN A 358 2.84 1.96 8.75
CA GLN A 358 4.25 1.72 9.07
C GLN A 358 4.54 0.27 9.52
N SER A 359 3.55 -0.62 9.62
CA SER A 359 3.72 -1.97 10.19
C SER A 359 4.67 -2.88 9.40
N PHE A 360 4.89 -2.62 8.10
CA PHE A 360 5.90 -3.32 7.30
C PHE A 360 7.34 -3.12 7.83
N LEU A 361 7.62 -2.01 8.51
CA LEU A 361 8.91 -1.73 9.15
C LEU A 361 9.14 -2.66 10.35
N TYR A 362 8.09 -2.89 11.13
CA TYR A 362 8.10 -3.86 12.23
C TYR A 362 8.30 -5.29 11.70
N ILE A 363 7.53 -5.67 10.68
CA ILE A 363 7.65 -6.99 10.03
C ILE A 363 9.08 -7.23 9.54
N PHE A 364 9.68 -6.25 8.86
CA PHE A 364 11.06 -6.33 8.44
C PHE A 364 12.02 -6.61 9.62
N LEU A 365 11.92 -5.81 10.68
CA LEU A 365 12.78 -5.93 11.86
C LEU A 365 12.62 -7.28 12.56
N ILE A 366 11.39 -7.72 12.79
CA ILE A 366 11.07 -9.01 13.43
C ILE A 366 11.61 -10.18 12.61
N LEU A 367 11.42 -10.18 11.30
CA LEU A 367 11.92 -11.25 10.43
C LEU A 367 13.45 -11.30 10.41
N VAL A 368 14.14 -10.15 10.46
CA VAL A 368 15.60 -10.09 10.59
C VAL A 368 16.06 -10.66 11.93
N MET A 369 15.36 -10.35 13.03
CA MET A 369 15.65 -10.92 14.36
C MET A 369 15.42 -12.43 14.38
N CYS A 370 14.32 -12.89 13.82
CA CYS A 370 13.98 -14.31 13.71
C CYS A 370 15.00 -15.09 12.86
N TYR A 371 15.43 -14.52 11.75
CA TYR A 371 16.49 -15.09 10.92
C TYR A 371 17.80 -15.21 11.70
N ASP A 372 18.21 -14.17 12.44
CA ASP A 372 19.43 -14.19 13.25
C ASP A 372 19.36 -15.24 14.38
N ALA A 373 18.17 -15.38 15.02
CA ALA A 373 17.92 -16.43 16.02
C ALA A 373 18.00 -17.84 15.42
N PHE A 374 17.35 -18.07 14.29
CA PHE A 374 17.34 -19.37 13.61
C PHE A 374 18.74 -19.80 13.17
N ARG A 375 19.48 -18.88 12.55
CA ARG A 375 20.85 -19.11 12.12
C ARG A 375 21.80 -19.42 13.28
N ASN A 376 21.59 -18.81 14.43
CA ASN A 376 22.35 -19.01 15.65
C ASN A 376 21.63 -19.95 16.63
N VAL A 377 20.81 -20.89 16.14
CA VAL A 377 20.01 -21.80 16.97
C VAL A 377 20.85 -22.56 18.01
N GLU A 378 22.13 -22.79 17.77
CA GLU A 378 23.03 -23.40 18.72
C GLU A 378 23.31 -22.55 19.97
N GLY A 379 23.08 -21.23 19.91
CA GLY A 379 23.15 -20.33 21.07
C GLY A 379 21.89 -20.40 21.97
N THR A 380 20.92 -21.25 21.63
CA THR A 380 19.72 -21.49 22.41
C THR A 380 19.72 -22.95 22.91
N SER A 381 19.45 -23.19 24.18
CA SER A 381 19.36 -24.53 24.72
C SER A 381 18.03 -25.20 24.34
N PRO A 382 17.96 -26.55 24.25
CA PRO A 382 16.68 -27.24 23.99
C PRO A 382 15.57 -26.91 25.01
N ARG A 383 15.95 -26.66 26.28
CA ARG A 383 14.99 -26.25 27.34
C ARG A 383 14.38 -24.86 27.03
N GLN A 384 15.18 -23.92 26.52
CA GLN A 384 14.69 -22.59 26.14
C GLN A 384 13.70 -22.66 24.97
N ILE A 385 13.86 -23.60 24.03
CA ILE A 385 12.87 -23.84 22.96
C ILE A 385 11.56 -24.34 23.56
N ILE A 386 11.61 -25.28 24.52
CA ILE A 386 10.42 -25.76 25.22
C ILE A 386 9.74 -24.65 26.02
N TYR A 387 10.50 -23.80 26.72
CA TYR A 387 9.93 -22.67 27.46
C TYR A 387 9.31 -21.63 26.51
N GLY A 388 9.93 -21.34 25.37
CA GLY A 388 9.34 -20.49 24.33
C GLY A 388 8.03 -21.05 23.79
N TYR A 389 7.97 -22.37 23.54
CA TYR A 389 6.74 -23.05 23.13
C TYR A 389 5.65 -22.96 24.20
N LEU A 390 5.97 -23.27 25.46
CA LEU A 390 5.00 -23.18 26.57
C LEU A 390 4.49 -21.73 26.74
N ALA A 391 5.38 -20.73 26.60
CA ALA A 391 4.98 -19.32 26.67
C ALA A 391 4.02 -18.95 25.52
N ALA A 392 4.27 -19.45 24.30
CA ALA A 392 3.38 -19.26 23.17
C ALA A 392 2.00 -19.91 23.39
N VAL A 393 1.98 -21.15 23.91
CA VAL A 393 0.72 -21.84 24.25
C VAL A 393 -0.06 -21.09 25.33
N ILE A 394 0.60 -20.65 26.39
CA ILE A 394 -0.04 -19.88 27.48
C ILE A 394 -0.57 -18.56 26.93
N PHE A 395 0.18 -17.88 26.05
CA PHE A 395 -0.27 -16.65 25.41
C PHE A 395 -1.52 -16.89 24.56
N LEU A 396 -1.54 -17.93 23.70
CA LEU A 396 -2.70 -18.25 22.87
C LEU A 396 -3.94 -18.59 23.71
N LEU A 397 -3.80 -19.38 24.76
CA LEU A 397 -4.89 -19.66 25.72
C LEU A 397 -5.35 -18.38 26.46
N ALA A 398 -4.46 -17.42 26.70
CA ALA A 398 -4.84 -16.14 27.27
C ALA A 398 -5.58 -15.25 26.27
N CYS A 399 -5.27 -15.36 24.98
CA CYS A 399 -5.98 -14.62 23.93
C CYS A 399 -7.48 -14.94 23.92
N GLU A 400 -7.89 -16.19 24.12
CA GLU A 400 -9.31 -16.59 24.21
C GLU A 400 -10.10 -15.73 25.22
N LYS A 401 -9.44 -15.26 26.27
CA LYS A 401 -10.09 -14.48 27.33
C LYS A 401 -9.90 -12.97 27.21
N PHE A 402 -8.76 -12.51 26.66
CA PHE A 402 -8.32 -11.12 26.75
C PHE A 402 -8.34 -10.39 25.41
N VAL A 403 -8.57 -11.07 24.29
CA VAL A 403 -8.77 -10.43 22.99
C VAL A 403 -10.23 -10.02 22.85
N GLU A 404 -10.47 -8.76 22.60
CA GLU A 404 -11.81 -8.18 22.49
C GLU A 404 -12.32 -8.14 21.04
N SER A 405 -11.44 -8.44 20.07
CA SER A 405 -11.80 -8.43 18.64
C SER A 405 -12.79 -9.55 18.29
N GLU A 406 -13.93 -9.18 17.71
CA GLU A 406 -14.93 -10.13 17.19
C GLU A 406 -14.39 -11.01 16.05
N ASP A 407 -13.35 -10.55 15.34
CA ASP A 407 -12.67 -11.26 14.25
C ASP A 407 -11.70 -12.35 14.73
N PHE A 408 -11.51 -12.48 16.04
CA PHE A 408 -10.60 -13.46 16.64
C PHE A 408 -11.38 -14.62 17.23
N ASP A 409 -11.44 -15.73 16.52
CA ASP A 409 -12.21 -16.92 16.91
C ASP A 409 -11.33 -18.10 17.33
N THR A 410 -11.95 -19.11 17.95
CA THR A 410 -11.30 -20.36 18.37
C THR A 410 -10.63 -21.09 17.19
N GLY A 411 -11.12 -20.94 15.96
CA GLY A 411 -10.51 -21.54 14.77
C GLY A 411 -9.14 -20.95 14.47
N ILE A 412 -8.97 -19.63 14.63
CA ILE A 412 -7.70 -18.91 14.49
C ILE A 412 -6.71 -19.40 15.56
N GLU A 413 -7.16 -19.53 16.81
CA GLU A 413 -6.32 -20.00 17.92
C GLU A 413 -5.83 -21.42 17.68
N VAL A 414 -6.74 -22.36 17.38
CA VAL A 414 -6.42 -23.76 17.15
C VAL A 414 -5.49 -23.92 15.96
N LEU A 415 -5.76 -23.24 14.85
CA LEU A 415 -4.92 -23.30 13.65
C LEU A 415 -3.52 -22.74 13.94
N THR A 416 -3.43 -21.62 14.65
CA THR A 416 -2.17 -21.03 15.10
C THR A 416 -1.40 -21.99 16.01
N LEU A 417 -2.07 -22.60 16.98
CA LEU A 417 -1.47 -23.56 17.91
C LEU A 417 -0.91 -24.79 17.20
N VAL A 418 -1.63 -25.30 16.18
CA VAL A 418 -1.16 -26.42 15.36
C VAL A 418 0.18 -26.09 14.69
N PHE A 419 0.27 -24.95 14.01
CA PHE A 419 1.51 -24.54 13.34
C PHE A 419 2.63 -24.21 14.32
N VAL A 420 2.34 -23.54 15.44
CA VAL A 420 3.33 -23.28 16.52
C VAL A 420 3.87 -24.60 17.07
N THR A 421 3.01 -25.61 17.25
CA THR A 421 3.42 -26.94 17.73
C THR A 421 4.33 -27.64 16.72
N ILE A 422 3.95 -27.63 15.42
CA ILE A 422 4.78 -28.19 14.36
C ILE A 422 6.16 -27.53 14.34
N TYR A 423 6.22 -26.20 14.36
CA TYR A 423 7.49 -25.46 14.39
C TYR A 423 8.29 -25.73 15.66
N GLY A 424 7.64 -25.83 16.82
CA GLY A 424 8.29 -26.17 18.09
C GLY A 424 8.99 -27.51 18.02
N VAL A 425 8.32 -28.54 17.49
CA VAL A 425 8.89 -29.89 17.28
C VAL A 425 10.04 -29.84 16.27
N LEU A 426 9.83 -29.19 15.10
CA LEU A 426 10.85 -29.11 14.06
C LEU A 426 12.11 -28.36 14.55
N LEU A 427 11.95 -27.24 15.25
CA LEU A 427 13.06 -26.48 15.85
C LEU A 427 13.81 -27.29 16.93
N TYR A 428 13.05 -28.00 17.79
CA TYR A 428 13.66 -28.86 18.81
C TYR A 428 14.47 -29.99 18.18
N LEU A 429 13.96 -30.67 17.17
CA LEU A 429 14.65 -31.70 16.42
C LEU A 429 15.85 -31.14 15.69
N TYR A 430 15.72 -30.02 14.99
CA TYR A 430 16.81 -29.34 14.27
C TYR A 430 17.95 -28.92 15.21
N ARG A 431 17.63 -28.54 16.45
CA ARG A 431 18.61 -28.17 17.48
C ARG A 431 19.32 -29.38 18.08
N THR A 432 18.61 -30.51 18.27
CA THR A 432 19.12 -31.69 18.96
C THR A 432 19.80 -32.69 18.03
N ARG A 433 19.34 -32.82 16.78
CA ARG A 433 19.94 -33.70 15.78
C ARG A 433 21.13 -33.01 15.12
N LYS A 434 22.24 -33.76 14.94
CA LYS A 434 23.49 -33.21 14.37
C LYS A 434 23.84 -33.81 13.02
N ASP A 435 23.20 -34.91 12.62
CA ASP A 435 23.44 -35.55 11.34
C ASP A 435 22.90 -34.71 10.19
N GLU A 436 23.71 -34.55 9.16
CA GLU A 436 23.47 -33.64 8.04
C GLU A 436 22.20 -34.02 7.26
N LEU A 437 21.96 -35.32 7.04
CA LEU A 437 20.78 -35.79 6.31
C LEU A 437 19.47 -35.41 7.05
N THR A 438 19.41 -35.66 8.36
CA THR A 438 18.25 -35.28 9.17
C THR A 438 18.03 -33.76 9.14
N ARG A 439 19.07 -32.95 9.23
CA ARG A 439 18.96 -31.48 9.14
C ARG A 439 18.44 -31.01 7.78
N GLN A 440 18.88 -31.64 6.68
CA GLN A 440 18.37 -31.33 5.33
C GLN A 440 16.89 -31.69 5.22
N VAL A 441 16.48 -32.87 5.69
CA VAL A 441 15.06 -33.28 5.70
C VAL A 441 14.21 -32.33 6.55
N LEU A 442 14.67 -31.98 7.75
CA LEU A 442 13.99 -31.00 8.60
C LEU A 442 13.88 -29.62 7.94
N GLY A 443 14.91 -29.18 7.23
CA GLY A 443 14.89 -27.93 6.45
C GLY A 443 13.81 -27.94 5.35
N ILE A 444 13.66 -29.07 4.64
CA ILE A 444 12.62 -29.24 3.62
C ILE A 444 11.23 -29.25 4.26
N LEU A 445 11.06 -29.92 5.41
CA LEU A 445 9.79 -29.93 6.14
C LEU A 445 9.40 -28.53 6.64
N VAL A 446 10.36 -27.77 7.19
CA VAL A 446 10.13 -26.36 7.57
C VAL A 446 9.70 -25.53 6.38
N LEU A 447 10.37 -25.68 5.21
CA LEU A 447 9.97 -24.97 4.00
C LEU A 447 8.54 -25.33 3.58
N ALA A 448 8.20 -26.61 3.57
CA ALA A 448 6.85 -27.06 3.23
C ALA A 448 5.79 -26.48 4.18
N CYS A 449 6.08 -26.46 5.50
CA CYS A 449 5.20 -25.86 6.51
C CYS A 449 5.03 -24.36 6.30
N VAL A 450 6.12 -23.61 6.04
CA VAL A 450 6.07 -22.17 5.77
C VAL A 450 5.26 -21.86 4.51
N VAL A 451 5.47 -22.63 3.43
CA VAL A 451 4.71 -22.46 2.19
C VAL A 451 3.22 -22.75 2.43
N ALA A 452 2.88 -23.83 3.16
CA ALA A 452 1.50 -24.17 3.50
C ALA A 452 0.85 -23.08 4.36
N GLU A 453 1.50 -22.67 5.44
CA GLU A 453 1.03 -21.62 6.35
C GLU A 453 0.74 -20.31 5.62
N LEU A 454 1.74 -19.79 4.88
CA LEU A 454 1.60 -18.52 4.18
C LEU A 454 0.55 -18.59 3.05
N SER A 455 0.43 -19.74 2.39
CA SER A 455 -0.62 -19.95 1.36
C SER A 455 -2.01 -19.94 1.98
N ILE A 456 -2.22 -20.62 3.13
CA ILE A 456 -3.48 -20.61 3.87
C ILE A 456 -3.83 -19.21 4.32
N ASN A 457 -2.88 -18.49 4.91
CA ASN A 457 -3.10 -17.11 5.34
C ASN A 457 -3.50 -16.21 4.18
N THR A 458 -2.70 -16.20 3.10
CA THR A 458 -2.94 -15.33 1.93
C THR A 458 -4.27 -15.67 1.25
N PHE A 459 -4.63 -16.94 1.14
CA PHE A 459 -5.92 -17.36 0.57
C PHE A 459 -7.12 -16.82 1.37
N ASN A 460 -7.04 -16.85 2.71
CA ASN A 460 -8.14 -16.43 3.57
C ASN A 460 -8.22 -14.91 3.78
N THR A 461 -7.08 -14.20 3.75
CA THR A 461 -7.04 -12.81 4.21
C THR A 461 -6.78 -11.77 3.12
N SER A 462 -6.33 -12.19 1.92
CA SER A 462 -5.72 -11.27 0.95
C SER A 462 -6.48 -11.09 -0.37
N LEU A 463 -7.32 -12.03 -0.80
CA LEU A 463 -7.77 -12.10 -2.20
C LEU A 463 -9.19 -11.58 -2.39
N GLY A 464 -9.36 -10.24 -2.42
CA GLY A 464 -10.55 -9.60 -2.94
C GLY A 464 -10.57 -9.67 -4.48
N THR A 465 -11.74 -9.94 -5.07
CA THR A 465 -11.89 -9.99 -6.54
C THR A 465 -13.19 -9.35 -6.98
N THR A 466 -13.20 -8.80 -8.21
CA THR A 466 -14.40 -8.32 -8.89
C THR A 466 -14.63 -9.09 -10.20
N GLY A 467 -15.86 -9.06 -10.74
CA GLY A 467 -16.16 -9.60 -12.05
C GLY A 467 -15.49 -8.76 -13.14
N ARG A 468 -14.68 -9.39 -14.00
CA ARG A 468 -13.98 -8.71 -15.10
C ARG A 468 -14.97 -8.15 -16.12
N SER A 469 -15.83 -9.01 -16.64
CA SER A 469 -16.85 -8.63 -17.61
C SER A 469 -17.82 -7.59 -17.05
N ALA A 470 -18.20 -7.69 -15.78
CA ALA A 470 -19.05 -6.69 -15.11
C ALA A 470 -18.37 -5.31 -14.99
N TYR A 471 -17.04 -5.27 -14.83
CA TYR A 471 -16.30 -4.01 -14.75
C TYR A 471 -16.11 -3.35 -16.11
N LEU A 472 -15.75 -4.13 -17.14
CA LEU A 472 -15.43 -3.64 -18.49
C LEU A 472 -16.64 -3.63 -19.45
N GLY A 473 -17.75 -4.30 -19.13
CA GLY A 473 -18.79 -4.72 -20.06
C GLY A 473 -19.25 -3.67 -21.08
N ASP A 474 -19.48 -2.44 -20.65
CA ASP A 474 -20.09 -1.41 -21.50
C ASP A 474 -19.06 -0.37 -22.00
N GLN A 475 -17.76 -0.62 -21.81
CA GLN A 475 -16.72 0.39 -22.11
C GLN A 475 -16.65 0.76 -23.59
N GLU A 476 -16.83 -0.21 -24.49
CA GLU A 476 -16.80 0.05 -25.94
C GLU A 476 -18.05 0.81 -26.40
N ASP A 477 -19.21 0.55 -25.79
CA ASP A 477 -20.45 1.29 -26.07
C ASP A 477 -20.34 2.75 -25.61
N TYR A 478 -19.79 3.00 -24.42
CA TYR A 478 -19.52 4.37 -23.95
C TYR A 478 -18.54 5.14 -24.86
N LYS A 479 -17.47 4.48 -25.33
CA LYS A 479 -16.50 5.10 -26.25
C LYS A 479 -17.14 5.43 -27.61
N ALA A 480 -17.94 4.51 -28.15
CA ALA A 480 -18.63 4.72 -29.42
C ALA A 480 -19.61 5.90 -29.35
N LEU A 481 -20.38 5.99 -28.26
CA LEU A 481 -21.33 7.08 -28.03
C LEU A 481 -20.64 8.40 -27.72
N TYR A 482 -19.48 8.37 -27.03
CA TYR A 482 -18.65 9.57 -26.82
C TYR A 482 -18.10 10.12 -28.15
N ALA A 483 -17.59 9.24 -29.01
CA ALA A 483 -17.11 9.65 -30.34
C ALA A 483 -18.24 10.30 -31.17
N LEU A 484 -19.45 9.78 -31.08
CA LEU A 484 -20.62 10.36 -31.75
C LEU A 484 -20.96 11.75 -31.19
N ALA A 485 -20.90 11.95 -29.87
CA ALA A 485 -21.10 13.26 -29.26
C ALA A 485 -20.03 14.26 -29.72
N GLN A 486 -18.76 13.83 -29.82
CA GLN A 486 -17.66 14.65 -30.32
C GLN A 486 -17.87 15.09 -31.79
N GLU A 487 -18.41 14.19 -32.63
CA GLU A 487 -18.76 14.54 -34.02
C GLU A 487 -19.87 15.59 -34.10
N GLN A 488 -20.82 15.58 -33.15
CA GLN A 488 -21.93 16.55 -33.11
C GLN A 488 -21.47 17.92 -32.63
N GLU A 489 -20.64 18.00 -31.60
CA GLU A 489 -20.18 19.25 -30.98
C GLU A 489 -18.97 19.88 -31.74
N GLY A 490 -18.24 19.07 -32.53
CA GLY A 490 -17.07 19.54 -33.25
C GLY A 490 -15.93 19.94 -32.30
N ASP A 491 -15.55 21.21 -32.32
CA ASP A 491 -14.48 21.77 -31.49
C ASP A 491 -14.97 22.28 -30.12
N ASP A 492 -16.28 22.28 -29.87
CA ASP A 492 -16.82 22.78 -28.62
C ASP A 492 -16.56 21.79 -27.46
N PHE A 493 -16.17 22.35 -26.32
CA PHE A 493 -15.90 21.57 -25.12
C PHE A 493 -17.22 21.25 -24.38
N PHE A 494 -17.40 19.97 -24.01
CA PHE A 494 -18.53 19.49 -23.21
C PHE A 494 -18.12 18.42 -22.22
N ARG A 495 -18.98 18.17 -21.22
CA ARG A 495 -18.83 17.08 -20.27
C ARG A 495 -19.96 16.09 -20.40
N ILE A 496 -19.65 14.84 -20.03
CA ILE A 496 -20.63 13.76 -19.92
C ILE A 496 -20.67 13.23 -18.49
N GLU A 497 -21.85 12.97 -17.99
CA GLU A 497 -22.06 12.28 -16.72
C GLU A 497 -22.93 11.04 -16.92
N LYS A 498 -23.09 10.24 -15.86
CA LYS A 498 -23.94 9.04 -15.87
C LYS A 498 -25.07 9.17 -14.88
N PHE A 499 -26.27 8.72 -15.23
CA PHE A 499 -27.38 8.57 -14.28
C PHE A 499 -27.04 7.52 -13.21
N THR A 500 -26.38 6.42 -13.61
CA THR A 500 -25.86 5.39 -12.70
C THR A 500 -24.36 5.18 -12.94
N ARG A 501 -23.54 5.27 -11.90
CA ARG A 501 -22.10 5.15 -11.97
C ARG A 501 -21.61 3.89 -11.26
N LYS A 502 -20.62 3.20 -11.84
CA LYS A 502 -19.85 2.13 -11.18
C LYS A 502 -18.86 2.74 -10.18
N THR A 503 -18.22 3.85 -10.56
CA THR A 503 -17.34 4.64 -9.73
C THR A 503 -17.45 6.13 -10.07
N LYS A 504 -17.00 7.01 -9.17
CA LYS A 504 -16.95 8.46 -9.48
C LYS A 504 -15.87 8.80 -10.53
N ASN A 505 -15.03 7.84 -10.89
CA ASN A 505 -13.99 7.97 -11.90
C ASN A 505 -14.34 7.27 -13.23
N ASP A 506 -15.63 7.03 -13.51
CA ASP A 506 -16.08 6.36 -14.75
C ASP A 506 -15.65 7.14 -16.00
N GLY A 507 -15.77 8.49 -16.00
CA GLY A 507 -15.31 9.32 -17.11
C GLY A 507 -13.79 9.20 -17.32
N THR A 508 -13.03 9.23 -16.23
CA THR A 508 -11.58 9.03 -16.25
C THR A 508 -11.19 7.65 -16.80
N LEU A 509 -11.93 6.59 -16.41
CA LEU A 509 -11.69 5.23 -16.89
C LEU A 509 -11.91 5.09 -18.40
N THR A 510 -12.95 5.75 -18.92
CA THR A 510 -13.36 5.65 -20.33
C THR A 510 -12.64 6.68 -21.20
N GLY A 511 -12.17 7.79 -20.63
CA GLY A 511 -11.42 8.85 -21.33
C GLY A 511 -12.30 9.99 -21.87
N TYR A 512 -13.35 10.39 -21.14
CA TYR A 512 -14.16 11.57 -21.47
C TYR A 512 -14.24 12.58 -20.32
N PRO A 513 -14.40 13.89 -20.61
CA PRO A 513 -14.56 14.93 -19.60
C PRO A 513 -15.80 14.69 -18.72
N THR A 514 -15.66 14.82 -17.40
CA THR A 514 -16.69 14.50 -16.42
C THR A 514 -16.79 15.59 -15.35
N ALA A 515 -17.80 15.50 -14.48
CA ALA A 515 -18.00 16.40 -13.34
C ALA A 515 -17.93 15.67 -11.98
N SER A 516 -17.45 14.43 -11.97
CA SER A 516 -17.30 13.62 -10.76
C SER A 516 -15.87 13.11 -10.62
N VAL A 517 -15.36 12.99 -9.38
CA VAL A 517 -14.04 12.43 -9.10
C VAL A 517 -13.97 11.83 -7.70
N PHE A 518 -13.16 10.78 -7.55
CA PHE A 518 -12.69 10.26 -6.28
C PHE A 518 -11.16 10.21 -6.30
N SER A 519 -10.51 11.16 -5.62
CA SER A 519 -9.05 11.33 -5.62
C SER A 519 -8.56 12.03 -4.35
N SER A 520 -7.46 11.53 -3.78
CA SER A 520 -6.79 12.18 -2.64
C SER A 520 -6.04 13.47 -3.03
N THR A 521 -5.86 13.76 -4.32
CA THR A 521 -5.20 14.97 -4.81
C THR A 521 -6.18 16.06 -5.25
N MET A 522 -7.44 15.92 -4.86
CA MET A 522 -8.52 16.83 -5.22
C MET A 522 -8.33 18.21 -4.59
N ASN A 523 -8.57 19.27 -5.37
CA ASN A 523 -8.49 20.65 -4.88
C ASN A 523 -9.70 20.96 -3.96
N SER A 524 -9.43 21.45 -2.74
CA SER A 524 -10.46 21.79 -1.76
C SER A 524 -11.42 22.88 -2.22
N ILE A 525 -10.98 23.85 -3.05
CA ILE A 525 -11.85 24.89 -3.61
C ILE A 525 -12.96 24.29 -4.46
N VAL A 526 -12.68 23.23 -5.24
CA VAL A 526 -13.70 22.54 -6.03
C VAL A 526 -14.67 21.80 -5.13
N MET A 527 -14.16 21.15 -4.07
CA MET A 527 -15.03 20.52 -3.07
C MET A 527 -15.95 21.54 -2.40
N ASP A 528 -15.43 22.72 -2.03
CA ASP A 528 -16.23 23.82 -1.45
C ASP A 528 -17.32 24.29 -2.41
N LEU A 529 -17.04 24.40 -3.71
CA LEU A 529 -18.07 24.70 -4.73
C LEU A 529 -19.21 23.65 -4.71
N TYR A 530 -18.85 22.35 -4.71
CA TYR A 530 -19.88 21.28 -4.66
C TYR A 530 -20.65 21.30 -3.33
N LYS A 531 -19.99 21.62 -2.23
CA LYS A 531 -20.65 21.84 -0.92
C LYS A 531 -21.61 23.00 -0.97
N MET A 532 -21.23 24.15 -1.51
CA MET A 532 -22.07 25.34 -1.65
C MET A 532 -23.28 25.07 -2.54
N LEU A 533 -23.10 24.30 -3.62
CA LEU A 533 -24.20 23.85 -4.48
C LEU A 533 -25.09 22.75 -3.84
N GLY A 534 -24.77 22.29 -2.63
CA GLY A 534 -25.50 21.21 -1.96
C GLY A 534 -25.38 19.86 -2.64
N MET A 535 -24.35 19.66 -3.45
CA MET A 535 -24.06 18.42 -4.16
C MET A 535 -23.23 17.46 -3.28
N ARG A 536 -23.15 16.21 -3.69
CA ARG A 536 -22.44 15.19 -2.93
C ARG A 536 -20.94 15.43 -2.91
N HIS A 537 -20.34 15.52 -1.74
CA HIS A 537 -18.92 15.81 -1.55
C HIS A 537 -18.33 15.13 -0.30
N SER A 538 -17.00 15.05 -0.23
CA SER A 538 -16.20 14.61 0.91
C SER A 538 -14.80 15.17 0.75
N LYS A 539 -13.91 14.98 1.71
CA LYS A 539 -12.47 15.35 1.63
C LYS A 539 -11.73 14.72 0.44
N VAL A 540 -12.23 13.60 -0.09
CA VAL A 540 -11.57 12.82 -1.14
C VAL A 540 -12.41 12.62 -2.39
N TYR A 541 -13.65 13.14 -2.42
CA TYR A 541 -14.46 13.06 -3.63
C TYR A 541 -15.49 14.19 -3.73
N TYR A 542 -15.90 14.47 -4.95
CA TYR A 542 -17.14 15.15 -5.28
C TYR A 542 -17.85 14.41 -6.41
N GLY A 543 -19.17 14.57 -6.48
CA GLY A 543 -19.99 13.87 -7.48
C GLY A 543 -21.14 14.71 -7.98
N PHE A 544 -21.52 14.48 -9.22
CA PHE A 544 -22.62 15.16 -9.89
C PHE A 544 -24.00 14.83 -9.32
N ASP A 545 -24.07 13.96 -8.29
CA ASP A 545 -25.31 13.59 -7.63
C ASP A 545 -25.99 14.81 -6.97
N GLY A 546 -27.24 15.02 -7.31
CA GLY A 546 -28.04 16.14 -6.80
C GLY A 546 -28.01 17.40 -7.66
N ALA A 547 -27.36 17.37 -8.83
CA ALA A 547 -27.36 18.47 -9.78
C ALA A 547 -28.76 18.72 -10.36
N THR A 548 -29.16 20.00 -10.42
CA THR A 548 -30.34 20.45 -11.19
C THR A 548 -29.96 20.78 -12.63
N ALA A 549 -30.92 21.01 -13.50
CA ALA A 549 -30.65 21.44 -14.88
C ALA A 549 -29.80 22.71 -14.94
N PHE A 550 -29.98 23.64 -13.99
CA PHE A 550 -29.14 24.84 -13.88
C PHE A 550 -27.67 24.50 -13.59
N VAL A 551 -27.43 23.62 -12.63
CA VAL A 551 -26.05 23.20 -12.30
C VAL A 551 -25.45 22.34 -13.41
N SER A 552 -26.24 21.54 -14.13
CA SER A 552 -25.77 20.83 -15.33
C SER A 552 -25.26 21.81 -16.38
N ALA A 553 -26.05 22.85 -16.66
CA ALA A 553 -25.64 23.90 -17.59
C ALA A 553 -24.41 24.67 -17.07
N LEU A 554 -24.39 25.05 -15.78
CA LEU A 554 -23.26 25.77 -15.16
C LEU A 554 -21.94 24.99 -15.25
N LEU A 555 -21.97 23.67 -15.09
CA LEU A 555 -20.82 22.78 -15.18
C LEU A 555 -20.52 22.29 -16.61
N ASN A 556 -21.30 22.76 -17.60
CA ASN A 556 -21.18 22.34 -19.00
C ASN A 556 -21.29 20.81 -19.15
N VAL A 557 -22.28 20.22 -18.48
CA VAL A 557 -22.64 18.80 -18.64
C VAL A 557 -23.74 18.73 -19.67
N ASP A 558 -23.38 18.55 -20.93
CA ASP A 558 -24.28 18.62 -22.06
C ASP A 558 -24.87 17.26 -22.42
N TYR A 559 -24.23 16.18 -21.97
CA TYR A 559 -24.67 14.82 -22.23
C TYR A 559 -24.74 13.99 -20.95
N MET A 560 -25.63 13.00 -20.98
CA MET A 560 -25.74 11.98 -19.94
C MET A 560 -25.76 10.58 -20.56
N PHE A 561 -25.10 9.63 -19.90
CA PHE A 561 -25.29 8.21 -20.19
C PHE A 561 -26.31 7.57 -19.27
N GLY A 562 -27.17 6.71 -19.82
CA GLY A 562 -28.17 5.92 -19.10
C GLY A 562 -28.21 4.47 -19.58
N GLU A 563 -28.71 3.58 -18.73
CA GLU A 563 -28.83 2.14 -19.01
C GLU A 563 -30.25 1.75 -19.51
N SER A 564 -31.09 2.70 -19.84
CA SER A 564 -32.43 2.50 -20.38
C SER A 564 -32.96 3.79 -20.98
N ASP A 565 -34.06 3.73 -21.75
CA ASP A 565 -34.78 4.85 -22.36
C ASP A 565 -35.62 5.68 -21.37
N LYS A 566 -35.71 5.26 -20.10
CA LYS A 566 -36.63 5.85 -19.09
C LYS A 566 -36.29 7.29 -18.65
N TYR A 567 -35.10 7.79 -18.98
CA TYR A 567 -34.67 9.13 -18.58
C TYR A 567 -35.05 10.22 -19.57
N GLU A 568 -35.64 9.87 -20.74
CA GLU A 568 -36.20 10.85 -21.70
C GLU A 568 -37.35 11.64 -21.06
N ASN A 569 -37.21 12.96 -21.08
CA ASN A 569 -38.20 13.87 -20.46
C ASN A 569 -38.05 15.31 -20.99
N GLY A 570 -38.63 16.29 -20.29
CA GLY A 570 -38.51 17.71 -20.66
C GLY A 570 -37.11 18.29 -20.61
N LEU A 571 -36.16 17.64 -19.92
CA LEU A 571 -34.75 18.09 -19.74
C LEU A 571 -33.78 17.33 -20.63
N TYR A 572 -34.05 16.05 -20.93
CA TYR A 572 -33.18 15.13 -21.63
C TYR A 572 -33.86 14.53 -22.84
N GLU A 573 -33.14 14.43 -23.96
CA GLU A 573 -33.59 13.76 -25.17
C GLU A 573 -32.60 12.71 -25.61
N ILE A 574 -33.08 11.56 -26.09
CA ILE A 574 -32.22 10.49 -26.59
C ILE A 574 -31.61 10.92 -27.93
N VAL A 575 -30.28 10.88 -27.99
CA VAL A 575 -29.51 11.13 -29.22
C VAL A 575 -29.28 9.84 -29.97
N ASN A 576 -28.80 8.81 -29.27
CA ASN A 576 -28.47 7.50 -29.82
C ASN A 576 -28.36 6.46 -28.71
N ASN A 577 -28.20 5.19 -29.09
CA ASN A 577 -27.86 4.09 -28.19
C ASN A 577 -26.85 3.14 -28.85
N SER A 578 -26.08 2.46 -28.02
CA SER A 578 -25.21 1.34 -28.40
C SER A 578 -25.39 0.25 -27.34
N GLY A 579 -25.79 -0.94 -27.76
CA GLY A 579 -26.21 -2.00 -26.82
C GLY A 579 -27.30 -1.50 -25.87
N ASP A 580 -27.08 -1.67 -24.58
CA ASP A 580 -27.98 -1.22 -23.51
C ASP A 580 -27.65 0.20 -23.00
N VAL A 581 -26.65 0.87 -23.59
CA VAL A 581 -26.25 2.23 -23.21
C VAL A 581 -26.93 3.25 -24.12
N TYR A 582 -27.54 4.26 -23.52
CA TYR A 582 -28.21 5.38 -24.18
C TYR A 582 -27.43 6.68 -23.94
N LEU A 583 -27.25 7.48 -25.00
CA LEU A 583 -26.72 8.82 -24.93
C LEU A 583 -27.89 9.81 -24.95
N TYR A 584 -27.94 10.64 -23.91
CA TYR A 584 -28.92 11.72 -23.78
C TYR A 584 -28.24 13.07 -23.96
N HIS A 585 -28.88 13.97 -24.69
CA HIS A 585 -28.50 15.37 -24.74
C HIS A 585 -29.33 16.18 -23.74
N CYS A 586 -28.68 17.08 -23.00
CA CYS A 586 -29.34 18.04 -22.09
C CYS A 586 -29.87 19.21 -22.89
N LYS A 587 -31.19 19.47 -22.86
CA LYS A 587 -31.81 20.54 -23.65
C LYS A 587 -31.44 21.95 -23.22
N TYR A 588 -30.89 22.11 -22.03
CA TYR A 588 -30.48 23.40 -21.46
C TYR A 588 -29.00 23.32 -21.11
N THR A 589 -28.16 23.93 -21.96
CA THR A 589 -26.71 23.93 -21.83
C THR A 589 -26.19 25.36 -21.84
N LEU A 590 -24.98 25.56 -21.33
CA LEU A 590 -24.20 26.79 -21.45
C LEU A 590 -22.86 26.43 -22.07
N PRO A 591 -22.29 27.32 -22.89
CA PRO A 591 -20.94 27.08 -23.41
C PRO A 591 -19.92 27.06 -22.24
N PHE A 592 -18.76 26.45 -22.45
CA PHE A 592 -17.70 26.33 -21.42
C PHE A 592 -17.31 27.69 -20.83
N GLY A 593 -17.32 28.76 -21.63
CA GLY A 593 -17.09 30.14 -21.20
C GLY A 593 -18.32 31.01 -21.48
N TYR A 594 -18.85 31.65 -20.44
CA TYR A 594 -19.98 32.58 -20.55
C TYR A 594 -19.76 33.85 -19.72
N VAL A 595 -20.46 34.92 -20.06
CA VAL A 595 -20.41 36.20 -19.35
C VAL A 595 -21.53 36.23 -18.33
N ALA A 596 -21.17 36.45 -17.06
CA ALA A 596 -22.13 36.65 -15.98
C ALA A 596 -22.23 38.11 -15.55
N PRO A 597 -23.39 38.60 -15.09
CA PRO A 597 -23.53 39.95 -14.56
C PRO A 597 -22.62 40.16 -13.33
N MET A 598 -22.04 41.39 -13.25
CA MET A 598 -21.25 41.77 -12.07
C MET A 598 -22.16 41.80 -10.84
N GLY A 599 -21.77 41.06 -9.78
CA GLY A 599 -22.58 40.93 -8.56
C GLY A 599 -23.35 39.59 -8.44
N TRP A 600 -23.14 38.68 -9.39
CA TRP A 600 -23.66 37.32 -9.27
C TRP A 600 -22.82 36.57 -8.22
N ASN A 601 -23.30 36.55 -6.99
CA ASN A 601 -22.64 35.91 -5.87
C ASN A 601 -23.37 34.61 -5.51
N VAL A 602 -22.63 33.54 -5.31
CA VAL A 602 -23.16 32.37 -4.62
C VAL A 602 -23.28 32.75 -3.15
N THR A 603 -24.49 32.71 -2.61
CA THR A 603 -24.76 33.12 -1.22
C THR A 603 -24.18 32.08 -0.25
N ASP A 604 -23.65 32.53 0.90
CA ASP A 604 -23.14 31.66 1.98
C ASP A 604 -24.23 30.86 2.71
N GLU A 605 -25.48 30.95 2.28
CA GLU A 605 -26.58 30.21 2.89
C GLU A 605 -26.51 28.72 2.53
N ILE A 606 -26.17 27.91 3.53
CA ILE A 606 -26.17 26.45 3.43
C ILE A 606 -27.63 25.97 3.47
N GLY A 607 -28.17 25.54 2.31
CA GLY A 607 -29.48 24.92 2.19
C GLY A 607 -29.38 23.44 1.77
N THR A 608 -30.53 22.79 1.61
CA THR A 608 -30.62 21.50 0.94
C THR A 608 -30.37 21.65 -0.57
N GLY A 609 -29.66 20.70 -1.21
CA GLY A 609 -29.15 20.77 -2.57
C GLY A 609 -30.03 21.51 -3.61
N VAL A 610 -31.23 21.03 -3.90
CA VAL A 610 -32.15 21.64 -4.88
C VAL A 610 -32.52 23.08 -4.51
N ARG A 611 -32.72 23.37 -3.21
CA ARG A 611 -33.09 24.71 -2.76
C ARG A 611 -31.94 25.71 -2.98
N VAL A 612 -30.70 25.33 -2.66
CA VAL A 612 -29.52 26.18 -2.88
C VAL A 612 -29.31 26.46 -4.35
N GLN A 613 -29.47 25.43 -5.19
CA GLN A 613 -29.29 25.55 -6.64
C GLN A 613 -30.35 26.44 -7.32
N ASN A 614 -31.52 26.58 -6.71
CA ASN A 614 -32.61 27.41 -7.23
C ASN A 614 -32.65 28.84 -6.64
N GLN A 615 -31.84 29.15 -5.67
CA GLN A 615 -31.64 30.51 -5.15
C GLN A 615 -30.66 31.29 -5.96
#